data_d65666516f11cedeee70f7b490363dd2
#
_entry.id   d65666516f11cedeee70f7b490363dd2
#
_cell.length_a   1.000
_cell.length_b   1.000
_cell.length_c   1.000
_cell.angle_alpha   90.00
_cell.angle_beta   90.00
_cell.angle_gamma   90.00
#
_symmetry.space_group_name_H-M   'P 1'
#
loop_
_entity.id
_entity.type
_entity.pdbx_description
1 polymer ?
#
loop_
_entity_poly.entity_id
_entity_poly.type
_entity_poly.pdbx_seq_one_letter_code
_entity_poly.pdbx_strand_id
1 'polypeptide(L)'
;MCGRFTLRKIDDLQSRYGDTSFEPSYNLSPGQKILALTDKFQEIEWGFSPYWAEKPFNLINARLETLNEKPSFVNSNRCLIASDGWYEWEQTADKKIPYFHHLNAVSYTHLTLPTILLV
;
A
#
# COMPACT_ATOMS: atom_id res chain seq x y z
N MET A 1 -2.50 -10.03 6.30
CA MET A 1 -2.63 -9.14 5.11
C MET A 1 -2.83 -7.72 5.58
N CYS A 2 -2.10 -6.79 4.98
CA CYS A 2 -2.15 -5.39 5.37
C CYS A 2 -3.49 -4.74 4.99
N GLY A 3 -4.17 -4.14 5.96
CA GLY A 3 -5.38 -3.34 5.74
C GLY A 3 -5.24 -1.90 6.23
N ARG A 4 -4.10 -1.54 6.82
CA ARG A 4 -3.74 -0.21 7.32
C ARG A 4 -2.23 -0.03 7.35
N PHE A 5 -1.76 1.14 6.90
CA PHE A 5 -0.34 1.47 6.99
C PHE A 5 -0.11 2.96 7.28
N THR A 6 1.14 3.32 7.48
CA THR A 6 1.56 4.70 7.77
C THR A 6 2.56 5.18 6.72
N LEU A 7 2.52 6.47 6.45
CA LEU A 7 3.57 7.21 5.77
C LEU A 7 3.75 8.54 6.50
N ARG A 8 4.69 8.58 7.42
CA ARG A 8 4.91 9.72 8.33
C ARG A 8 6.09 10.59 7.90
N LYS A 9 7.13 9.96 7.33
CA LYS A 9 8.41 10.57 7.00
C LYS A 9 8.53 10.78 5.49
N ILE A 10 8.00 11.89 5.00
CA ILE A 10 7.98 12.21 3.57
C ILE A 10 9.27 12.89 3.12
N ASP A 11 9.93 13.67 3.98
CA ASP A 11 11.13 14.44 3.62
C ASP A 11 12.26 13.57 3.05
N ASP A 12 12.48 12.40 3.64
CA ASP A 12 13.49 11.45 3.16
C ASP A 12 13.16 10.89 1.76
N LEU A 13 11.89 10.68 1.48
CA LEU A 13 11.44 10.24 0.16
C LEU A 13 11.60 11.34 -0.89
N GLN A 14 11.24 12.57 -0.54
CA GLN A 14 11.40 13.72 -1.43
C GLN A 14 12.84 13.97 -1.80
N SER A 15 13.77 13.84 -0.85
CA SER A 15 15.21 14.00 -1.09
C SER A 15 15.78 13.00 -2.08
N ARG A 16 15.15 11.84 -2.25
CA ARG A 16 15.63 10.75 -3.11
C ARG A 16 14.91 10.60 -4.43
N TYR A 17 13.61 10.83 -4.43
CA TYR A 17 12.74 10.47 -5.55
C TYR A 17 11.98 11.66 -6.14
N GLY A 18 12.20 12.86 -5.62
CA GLY A 18 11.56 14.09 -6.10
C GLY A 18 10.41 14.57 -5.21
N ASP A 19 9.90 15.74 -5.53
CA ASP A 19 8.89 16.43 -4.73
C ASP A 19 7.52 15.77 -4.82
N THR A 20 6.78 15.86 -3.73
CA THR A 20 5.37 15.49 -3.65
C THR A 20 4.63 16.42 -2.70
N SER A 21 3.37 16.66 -2.97
CA SER A 21 2.45 17.39 -2.08
C SER A 21 1.67 16.47 -1.13
N PHE A 22 2.02 15.17 -1.09
CA PHE A 22 1.35 14.21 -0.22
C PHE A 22 1.56 14.55 1.25
N GLU A 23 0.47 14.60 2.02
CA GLU A 23 0.53 14.89 3.44
C GLU A 23 0.83 13.63 4.27
N PRO A 24 1.73 13.70 5.27
CA PRO A 24 1.99 12.58 6.17
C PRO A 24 0.73 12.03 6.81
N SER A 25 0.63 10.71 6.93
CA SER A 25 -0.51 10.06 7.56
C SER A 25 -0.09 8.90 8.45
N TYR A 26 -0.74 8.83 9.61
CA TYR A 26 -0.57 7.73 10.58
C TYR A 26 -1.57 6.59 10.38
N ASN A 27 -2.51 6.71 9.44
CA ASN A 27 -3.59 5.74 9.31
C ASN A 27 -4.19 5.78 7.90
N LEU A 28 -3.44 5.26 6.94
CA LEU A 28 -3.92 5.07 5.58
C LEU A 28 -4.73 3.78 5.47
N SER A 29 -5.90 3.87 4.88
CA SER A 29 -6.84 2.77 4.72
C SER A 29 -7.35 2.65 3.29
N PRO A 30 -7.89 1.48 2.90
CA PRO A 30 -8.52 1.33 1.58
C PRO A 30 -9.57 2.42 1.28
N GLY A 31 -9.60 2.85 0.03
CA GLY A 31 -10.44 3.96 -0.43
C GLY A 31 -9.83 5.35 -0.28
N GLN A 32 -8.72 5.48 0.44
CA GLN A 32 -7.98 6.73 0.55
C GLN A 32 -6.91 6.84 -0.53
N LYS A 33 -6.47 8.07 -0.82
CA LYS A 33 -5.31 8.32 -1.66
C LYS A 33 -4.03 7.96 -0.92
N ILE A 34 -3.15 7.27 -1.60
CA ILE A 34 -1.84 6.84 -1.13
C ILE A 34 -0.76 7.25 -2.11
N LEU A 35 0.47 7.37 -1.62
CA LEU A 35 1.61 7.78 -2.44
C LEU A 35 2.22 6.57 -3.14
N ALA A 36 2.19 6.58 -4.46
CA ALA A 36 2.79 5.59 -5.32
C ALA A 36 3.97 6.19 -6.10
N LEU A 37 4.96 5.36 -6.38
CA LEU A 37 6.09 5.67 -7.24
C LEU A 37 6.11 4.72 -8.45
N THR A 38 6.08 5.31 -9.62
CA THR A 38 6.37 4.65 -10.90
C THR A 38 7.65 5.25 -11.47
N ASP A 39 7.59 6.04 -12.52
CA ASP A 39 8.65 6.93 -12.99
C ASP A 39 8.74 8.22 -12.14
N LYS A 40 7.64 8.59 -11.50
CA LYS A 40 7.50 9.73 -10.60
C LYS A 40 6.49 9.44 -9.49
N PHE A 41 6.47 10.30 -8.48
CA PHE A 41 5.41 10.24 -7.45
C PHE A 41 4.05 10.61 -8.03
N GLN A 42 3.04 9.86 -7.61
CA GLN A 42 1.64 10.14 -7.90
C GLN A 42 0.75 9.66 -6.75
N GLU A 43 -0.36 10.32 -6.56
CA GLU A 43 -1.38 9.90 -5.62
C GLU A 43 -2.39 9.01 -6.34
N ILE A 44 -2.61 7.83 -5.79
CA ILE A 44 -3.57 6.86 -6.31
C ILE A 44 -4.52 6.43 -5.21
N GLU A 45 -5.74 6.06 -5.57
CA GLU A 45 -6.69 5.50 -4.62
C GLU A 45 -6.34 4.03 -4.31
N TRP A 46 -6.32 3.67 -3.04
CA TRP A 46 -6.08 2.30 -2.61
C TRP A 46 -7.32 1.44 -2.78
N GLY A 47 -7.31 0.58 -3.74
CA GLY A 47 -8.39 -0.32 -4.11
C GLY A 47 -8.41 -0.51 -5.62
N PHE A 48 -8.14 -1.72 -6.06
CA PHE A 48 -8.01 -2.03 -7.47
C PHE A 48 -9.29 -2.69 -8.01
N SER A 49 -9.67 -2.28 -9.20
CA SER A 49 -10.73 -2.93 -9.97
C SER A 49 -10.19 -3.23 -11.37
N PRO A 50 -10.34 -4.47 -11.87
CA PRO A 50 -9.93 -4.78 -13.22
C PRO A 50 -10.70 -3.95 -14.25
N TYR A 51 -10.08 -3.64 -15.39
CA TYR A 51 -10.70 -2.82 -16.45
C TYR A 51 -12.01 -3.40 -17.03
N TRP A 52 -12.17 -4.71 -16.96
CA TRP A 52 -13.36 -5.42 -17.45
C TRP A 52 -14.48 -5.53 -16.41
N ALA A 53 -14.26 -5.05 -15.18
CA ALA A 53 -15.26 -5.15 -14.12
C ALA A 53 -16.39 -4.13 -14.33
N GLU A 54 -17.62 -4.59 -14.40
CA GLU A 54 -18.82 -3.74 -14.48
C GLU A 54 -19.09 -2.98 -13.18
N LYS A 55 -18.63 -3.53 -12.06
CA LYS A 55 -18.77 -2.93 -10.72
C LYS A 55 -17.39 -2.92 -10.03
N PRO A 56 -17.12 -1.94 -9.15
CA PRO A 56 -15.88 -1.91 -8.40
C PRO A 56 -15.67 -3.19 -7.58
N PHE A 57 -14.51 -3.83 -7.74
CA PHE A 57 -14.12 -5.00 -6.96
C PHE A 57 -13.47 -4.61 -5.63
N ASN A 58 -12.85 -3.43 -5.57
CA ASN A 58 -12.12 -2.92 -4.39
C ASN A 58 -11.11 -3.91 -3.83
N LEU A 59 -10.31 -4.50 -4.71
CA LEU A 59 -9.26 -5.42 -4.33
C LEU A 59 -8.13 -4.64 -3.66
N ILE A 60 -7.91 -4.86 -2.38
CA ILE A 60 -6.93 -4.10 -1.59
C ILE A 60 -5.58 -4.81 -1.44
N ASN A 61 -5.52 -6.10 -1.73
CA ASN A 61 -4.33 -6.93 -1.65
C ASN A 61 -4.27 -7.94 -2.79
N ALA A 62 -3.06 -8.27 -3.22
CA ALA A 62 -2.80 -9.33 -4.18
C ALA A 62 -1.65 -10.20 -3.70
N ARG A 63 -1.77 -11.52 -3.81
CA ARG A 63 -0.68 -12.44 -3.49
C ARG A 63 0.29 -12.52 -4.65
N LEU A 64 1.57 -12.35 -4.37
CA LEU A 64 2.63 -12.37 -5.37
C LEU A 64 2.64 -13.69 -6.15
N GLU A 65 2.42 -14.80 -5.47
CA GLU A 65 2.48 -16.16 -6.03
C GLU A 65 1.44 -16.39 -7.16
N THR A 66 0.31 -15.72 -7.07
CA THR A 66 -0.80 -15.88 -8.04
C THR A 66 -1.07 -14.64 -8.88
N LEU A 67 -0.25 -13.62 -8.75
CA LEU A 67 -0.47 -12.32 -9.37
C LEU A 67 -0.53 -12.37 -10.90
N ASN A 68 0.33 -13.20 -11.50
CA ASN A 68 0.41 -13.36 -12.95
C ASN A 68 -0.61 -14.36 -13.52
N GLU A 69 -1.32 -15.07 -12.67
CA GLU A 69 -2.27 -16.11 -13.06
C GLU A 69 -3.73 -15.66 -12.94
N LYS A 70 -4.00 -14.81 -11.96
CA LYS A 70 -5.38 -14.33 -11.72
C LYS A 70 -5.84 -13.33 -12.77
N PRO A 71 -6.99 -13.56 -13.43
CA PRO A 71 -7.55 -12.66 -14.44
C PRO A 71 -7.70 -11.22 -13.96
N SER A 72 -7.92 -11.03 -12.65
CA SER A 72 -8.03 -9.69 -12.07
C SER A 72 -6.73 -8.89 -12.14
N PHE A 73 -5.57 -9.52 -12.16
CA PHE A 73 -4.28 -8.86 -12.00
C PHE A 73 -3.32 -9.00 -13.18
N VAL A 74 -3.56 -9.96 -14.07
CA VAL A 74 -2.61 -10.31 -15.15
C VAL A 74 -2.23 -9.13 -16.04
N ASN A 75 -3.13 -8.20 -16.28
CA ASN A 75 -2.93 -7.00 -17.11
C ASN A 75 -2.77 -5.72 -16.29
N SER A 76 -2.48 -5.83 -15.00
CA SER A 76 -2.30 -4.66 -14.16
C SER A 76 -0.88 -4.10 -14.23
N ASN A 77 -0.75 -2.80 -14.04
CA ASN A 77 0.55 -2.14 -13.92
C ASN A 77 1.11 -2.27 -12.50
N ARG A 78 2.42 -2.23 -12.38
CA ARG A 78 3.13 -2.32 -11.10
C ARG A 78 3.60 -0.96 -10.64
N CYS A 79 3.57 -0.73 -9.34
CA CYS A 79 4.14 0.46 -8.72
C CYS A 79 4.73 0.12 -7.36
N LEU A 80 5.52 1.03 -6.80
CA LEU A 80 5.99 0.96 -5.43
C LEU A 80 5.10 1.84 -4.56
N ILE A 81 4.72 1.35 -3.40
CA ILE A 81 3.98 2.13 -2.41
C ILE A 81 4.93 2.50 -1.27
N ALA A 82 5.02 3.80 -0.99
CA ALA A 82 5.81 4.29 0.12
C ALA A 82 5.10 4.03 1.45
N SER A 83 5.81 3.43 2.39
CA SER A 83 5.30 3.17 3.74
C SER A 83 6.44 3.14 4.75
N ASP A 84 6.19 3.58 5.96
CA ASP A 84 7.14 3.51 7.10
C ASP A 84 6.61 2.70 8.29
N GLY A 85 5.49 2.01 8.12
CA GLY A 85 4.94 1.07 9.08
C GLY A 85 3.56 0.58 8.69
N TRP A 86 3.10 -0.47 9.32
CA TRP A 86 1.77 -1.02 9.07
C TRP A 86 1.16 -1.63 10.34
N TYR A 87 -0.16 -1.84 10.30
CA TYR A 87 -0.91 -2.46 11.37
C TYR A 87 -1.37 -3.87 10.99
N GLU A 88 -1.22 -4.81 11.91
CA GLU A 88 -1.85 -6.12 11.86
C GLU A 88 -2.63 -6.37 13.14
N TRP A 89 -3.70 -7.15 13.04
CA TRP A 89 -4.59 -7.44 14.16
C TRP A 89 -4.51 -8.90 14.56
N GLU A 90 -4.21 -9.15 15.82
CA GLU A 90 -4.36 -10.47 16.42
C GLU A 90 -5.82 -10.69 16.83
N GLN A 91 -6.41 -11.80 16.38
CA GLN A 91 -7.74 -12.20 16.82
C GLN A 91 -7.61 -13.05 18.07
N THR A 92 -8.13 -12.56 19.19
CA THR A 92 -8.31 -13.33 20.43
C THR A 92 -9.77 -13.79 20.55
N ALA A 93 -10.09 -14.58 21.62
CA ALA A 93 -11.46 -15.05 21.85
C ALA A 93 -12.47 -13.89 22.00
N ASP A 94 -12.04 -12.77 22.59
CA ASP A 94 -12.95 -11.68 22.99
C ASP A 94 -12.76 -10.39 22.17
N LYS A 95 -11.59 -10.19 21.51
CA LYS A 95 -11.26 -8.92 20.87
C LYS A 95 -10.21 -9.06 19.77
N LYS A 96 -10.12 -8.03 18.93
CA LYS A 96 -9.01 -7.81 17.99
C LYS A 96 -8.01 -6.84 18.61
N ILE A 97 -6.74 -7.22 18.67
CA ILE A 97 -5.65 -6.41 19.22
C ILE A 97 -4.79 -5.90 18.06
N PRO A 98 -4.66 -4.59 17.86
CA PRO A 98 -3.79 -4.03 16.83
C PRO A 98 -2.33 -4.04 17.27
N TYR A 99 -1.44 -4.42 16.36
CA TYR A 99 0.01 -4.30 16.50
C TYR A 99 0.56 -3.40 15.40
N PHE A 100 1.38 -2.45 15.78
CA PHE A 100 2.08 -1.58 14.85
C PHE A 100 3.48 -2.14 14.57
N HIS A 101 3.75 -2.41 13.31
CA HIS A 101 5.03 -2.92 12.83
C HIS A 101 5.78 -1.81 12.11
N HIS A 102 7.05 -1.61 12.48
CA HIS A 102 7.95 -0.66 11.81
C HIS A 102 9.40 -1.09 11.98
N LEU A 103 10.30 -0.52 11.19
CA LEU A 103 11.73 -0.69 11.37
C LEU A 103 12.32 0.47 12.17
N ASN A 104 13.10 0.17 13.21
CA ASN A 104 13.66 1.18 14.12
C ASN A 104 14.77 2.03 13.49
N ALA A 105 15.49 1.50 12.51
CA ALA A 105 16.75 2.09 12.02
C ALA A 105 16.64 2.74 10.63
N VAL A 106 15.48 2.78 10.00
CA VAL A 106 15.34 3.26 8.63
C VAL A 106 14.31 4.36 8.57
N SER A 107 14.68 5.45 7.95
CA SER A 107 13.79 6.58 7.72
C SER A 107 12.64 6.24 6.76
N TYR A 108 12.76 5.15 6.02
CA TYR A 108 11.72 4.59 5.15
C TYR A 108 11.99 3.10 4.95
N THR A 109 10.95 2.36 4.84
CA THR A 109 10.95 0.96 4.46
C THR A 109 10.40 0.84 3.05
N HIS A 110 11.16 0.21 2.18
CA HIS A 110 10.57 -0.45 1.03
C HIS A 110 9.87 -1.69 1.57
N LEU A 111 8.62 -1.54 1.95
CA LEU A 111 7.78 -2.70 2.21
C LEU A 111 7.44 -3.34 0.87
N THR A 112 8.29 -4.23 0.42
CA THR A 112 7.84 -5.34 -0.38
C THR A 112 7.15 -6.33 0.54
N LEU A 113 5.97 -5.99 1.00
CA LEU A 113 5.03 -7.03 1.37
C LEU A 113 4.81 -7.87 0.11
N PRO A 114 4.53 -9.19 0.24
CA PRO A 114 4.11 -10.00 -0.90
C PRO A 114 2.73 -9.55 -1.43
N THR A 115 2.47 -8.28 -1.32
CA THR A 115 1.26 -7.58 -1.68
C THR A 115 1.68 -6.40 -2.53
N ILE A 116 1.39 -6.48 -3.81
CA ILE A 116 1.63 -5.40 -4.77
C ILE A 116 0.31 -4.67 -4.92
N LEU A 117 0.34 -3.36 -4.66
CA LEU A 117 -0.74 -2.50 -5.07
C LEU A 117 -0.62 -2.26 -6.57
N LEU A 118 -1.73 -2.41 -7.25
CA LEU A 118 -1.83 -2.37 -8.70
C LEU A 118 -2.51 -1.05 -9.09
N VAL A 119 -1.95 -0.43 -10.05
CA VAL A 119 -2.51 0.77 -10.68
C VAL A 119 -3.16 0.41 -12.01
#